data_0c84ab57dc70ebc180c59dba5db73824
#
_entry.id   0c84ab57dc70ebc180c59dba5db73824
#
_cell.length_a   1.000
_cell.length_b   1.000
_cell.length_c   1.000
_cell.angle_alpha   90.00
_cell.angle_beta   90.00
_cell.angle_gamma   90.00
#
_symmetry.space_group_name_H-M   'P 1'
#
loop_
_entity.id
_entity.type
_entity.pdbx_description
1 polymer ?
#
loop_
_entity_poly.entity_id
_entity_poly.type
_entity_poly.pdbx_seq_one_letter_code
_entity_poly.pdbx_strand_id
1 'polypeptide(L)'
;MNEFKLRRLGTIMQPEAGNDMEIEGVLNPAAIRGPDGELYLFPRIVAKNNYSRIGIARVRFNQDGDPVGVDRLGIVLEPEADYEKRPDGGGGCEDRRITYVEPLQYYQMTYTAYGPKGPRIAIAQSKDLFKWERLGLVSYLPFEQVDFNGIDDKDASLFPVKLINPHGHLSVAMLHRPLFPGTRPEDTVELEKNRKIDLRLESIWISYCDLKPGKCATYHNAKFASHHRLASPVEKWETLKIGAGTPPVLTKFGWMIFYHGVHEIADSSAEHRHLCYSAGVMILSETQVNKIIYRSRQPVLVPELPEETVGTIADVVFPTGIDCRHDLGKPDRFDIYYGMADDRIGVATMELPDILPTGAQPDR
;
A
#
# COMPACT_ATOMS: atom_id res chain seq x y z
N MET A 1 -1.17 -21.33 -19.96
CA MET A 1 -2.10 -20.73 -18.97
C MET A 1 -1.62 -19.32 -18.74
N ASN A 2 -2.44 -18.35 -19.07
CA ASN A 2 -2.12 -16.94 -18.85
C ASN A 2 -2.40 -16.62 -17.37
N GLU A 3 -1.36 -16.60 -16.56
CA GLU A 3 -1.43 -16.25 -15.14
C GLU A 3 -0.47 -15.09 -14.87
N PHE A 4 -0.77 -14.28 -13.87
CA PHE A 4 0.20 -13.30 -13.36
C PHE A 4 1.34 -14.07 -12.69
N LYS A 5 2.55 -14.02 -13.28
CA LYS A 5 3.73 -14.73 -12.77
C LYS A 5 4.81 -13.75 -12.39
N LEU A 6 5.21 -13.78 -11.12
CA LEU A 6 6.34 -13.02 -10.64
C LEU A 6 7.61 -13.88 -10.64
N ARG A 7 8.70 -13.30 -11.14
CA ARG A 7 10.06 -13.85 -11.05
C ARG A 7 10.86 -12.98 -10.07
N ARG A 8 11.27 -13.57 -8.96
CA ARG A 8 12.13 -12.89 -7.99
C ARG A 8 13.47 -12.52 -8.61
N LEU A 9 13.93 -11.31 -8.33
CA LEU A 9 15.25 -10.82 -8.71
C LEU A 9 16.22 -10.81 -7.53
N GLY A 10 15.71 -10.97 -6.31
CA GLY A 10 16.48 -11.06 -5.08
C GLY A 10 16.32 -9.88 -4.14
N THR A 11 17.14 -9.86 -3.09
CA THR A 11 17.19 -8.76 -2.11
C THR A 11 18.00 -7.59 -2.68
N ILE A 12 17.45 -6.38 -2.61
CA ILE A 12 18.13 -5.16 -3.11
C ILE A 12 18.50 -4.18 -2.00
N MET A 13 17.92 -4.32 -0.81
CA MET A 13 18.26 -3.53 0.37
C MET A 13 18.03 -4.35 1.63
N GLN A 14 18.98 -4.30 2.56
CA GLN A 14 18.93 -4.93 3.88
C GLN A 14 19.53 -3.99 4.90
N PRO A 15 19.30 -4.19 6.21
CA PRO A 15 19.91 -3.39 7.25
C PRO A 15 21.44 -3.32 7.10
N GLU A 16 22.00 -2.14 7.28
CA GLU A 16 23.44 -1.92 7.26
C GLU A 16 24.03 -2.24 8.63
N ALA A 17 25.03 -3.12 8.65
CA ALA A 17 25.66 -3.53 9.90
C ALA A 17 26.25 -2.33 10.66
N GLY A 18 25.85 -2.17 11.95
CA GLY A 18 26.28 -1.05 12.78
C GLY A 18 25.50 0.25 12.60
N ASN A 19 24.45 0.23 11.79
CA ASN A 19 23.54 1.38 11.65
C ASN A 19 22.35 1.24 12.61
N ASP A 20 22.39 1.95 13.72
CA ASP A 20 21.35 1.90 14.77
C ASP A 20 19.98 2.35 14.27
N MET A 21 19.90 3.12 13.17
CA MET A 21 18.64 3.54 12.57
C MET A 21 17.93 2.41 11.82
N GLU A 22 18.65 1.37 11.39
CA GLU A 22 18.15 0.24 10.61
C GLU A 22 18.12 -1.07 11.42
N ILE A 23 18.38 -1.02 12.73
CA ILE A 23 18.63 -2.21 13.57
C ILE A 23 17.47 -3.20 13.61
N GLU A 24 16.23 -2.74 13.43
CA GLU A 24 15.04 -3.59 13.37
C GLU A 24 14.50 -3.79 11.95
N GLY A 25 15.12 -3.18 10.92
CA GLY A 25 14.79 -3.46 9.53
C GLY A 25 14.81 -2.25 8.59
N VAL A 26 14.84 -2.58 7.31
CA VAL A 26 14.55 -1.68 6.17
C VAL A 26 13.54 -2.39 5.28
N LEU A 27 12.30 -1.91 5.23
CA LEU A 27 11.18 -2.68 4.70
C LEU A 27 10.13 -1.84 3.98
N ASN A 28 9.17 -2.51 3.36
CA ASN A 28 7.93 -1.97 2.78
C ASN A 28 8.15 -0.69 1.95
N PRO A 29 8.95 -0.69 0.88
CA PRO A 29 9.33 0.53 0.16
C PRO A 29 8.19 1.04 -0.73
N ALA A 30 7.93 2.35 -0.74
CA ALA A 30 7.34 2.93 -1.94
C ALA A 30 8.40 3.00 -3.05
N ALA A 31 7.95 2.92 -4.30
CA ALA A 31 8.80 3.10 -5.48
C ALA A 31 8.17 4.14 -6.40
N ILE A 32 8.96 5.12 -6.86
CA ILE A 32 8.47 6.16 -7.76
C ILE A 32 9.63 6.74 -8.58
N ARG A 33 9.38 7.05 -9.86
CA ARG A 33 10.35 7.77 -10.67
C ARG A 33 10.30 9.26 -10.37
N GLY A 34 11.49 9.83 -10.20
CA GLY A 34 11.67 11.26 -10.00
C GLY A 34 11.54 12.08 -11.30
N PRO A 35 11.56 13.42 -11.17
CA PRO A 35 11.53 14.30 -12.34
C PRO A 35 12.78 14.21 -13.20
N ASP A 36 13.85 13.61 -12.70
CA ASP A 36 15.11 13.28 -13.39
C ASP A 36 15.06 11.93 -14.14
N GLY A 37 13.94 11.18 -14.01
CA GLY A 37 13.76 9.85 -14.60
C GLY A 37 14.37 8.71 -13.78
N GLU A 38 15.14 9.00 -12.72
CA GLU A 38 15.69 7.99 -11.82
C GLU A 38 14.60 7.34 -10.97
N LEU A 39 14.76 6.08 -10.63
CA LEU A 39 13.86 5.37 -9.74
C LEU A 39 14.35 5.50 -8.30
N TYR A 40 13.45 5.94 -7.43
CA TYR A 40 13.68 6.06 -6.00
C TYR A 40 12.82 5.10 -5.21
N LEU A 41 13.44 4.45 -4.25
CA LEU A 41 12.75 3.73 -3.18
C LEU A 41 12.70 4.60 -1.94
N PHE A 42 11.59 4.46 -1.24
CA PHE A 42 11.39 5.09 0.05
C PHE A 42 11.20 3.97 1.09
N PRO A 43 12.27 3.43 1.68
CA PRO A 43 12.18 2.38 2.69
C PRO A 43 11.61 2.90 4.00
N ARG A 44 10.80 2.09 4.72
CA ARG A 44 10.60 2.24 6.14
C ARG A 44 11.90 1.81 6.81
N ILE A 45 12.48 2.71 7.57
CA ILE A 45 13.71 2.51 8.32
C ILE A 45 13.33 2.39 9.79
N VAL A 46 13.64 1.25 10.40
CA VAL A 46 13.17 0.89 11.74
C VAL A 46 14.33 0.78 12.69
N ALA A 47 14.35 1.70 13.65
CA ALA A 47 15.25 1.69 14.78
C ALA A 47 14.64 0.94 15.97
N LYS A 48 15.42 0.81 17.04
CA LYS A 48 14.98 0.15 18.27
C LYS A 48 13.60 0.62 18.76
N ASN A 49 12.81 -0.32 19.28
CA ASN A 49 11.43 -0.14 19.75
C ASN A 49 10.43 0.19 18.63
N ASN A 50 10.68 -0.31 17.42
CA ASN A 50 9.82 -0.04 16.26
C ASN A 50 9.70 1.46 15.93
N TYR A 51 10.75 2.26 16.21
CA TYR A 51 10.77 3.67 15.83
C TYR A 51 11.01 3.82 14.34
N SER A 52 10.00 4.29 13.61
CA SER A 52 9.93 4.24 12.15
C SER A 52 10.10 5.61 11.50
N ARG A 53 10.95 5.66 10.48
CA ARG A 53 11.25 6.81 9.61
C ARG A 53 11.03 6.44 8.15
N ILE A 54 10.98 7.45 7.30
CA ILE A 54 10.99 7.23 5.85
C ILE A 54 12.33 7.69 5.29
N GLY A 55 13.07 6.73 4.72
CA GLY A 55 14.29 6.99 3.98
C GLY A 55 14.04 7.25 2.51
N ILE A 56 15.11 7.59 1.79
CA ILE A 56 15.17 7.63 0.33
C ILE A 56 16.43 6.93 -0.15
N ALA A 57 16.30 6.14 -1.21
CA ALA A 57 17.41 5.46 -1.85
C ALA A 57 17.19 5.41 -3.37
N ARG A 58 18.23 5.60 -4.16
CA ARG A 58 18.18 5.48 -5.62
C ARG A 58 18.46 4.05 -6.04
N VAL A 59 17.65 3.49 -6.94
CA VAL A 59 17.83 2.14 -7.47
C VAL A 59 18.97 2.11 -8.49
N ARG A 60 19.82 1.10 -8.37
CA ARG A 60 20.85 0.77 -9.37
C ARG A 60 20.37 -0.37 -10.25
N PHE A 61 20.57 -0.22 -11.54
CA PHE A 61 20.22 -1.22 -12.55
C PHE A 61 21.47 -1.84 -13.16
N ASN A 62 21.39 -3.11 -13.54
CA ASN A 62 22.42 -3.75 -14.38
C ASN A 62 22.22 -3.41 -15.87
N GLN A 63 23.07 -3.98 -16.74
CA GLN A 63 23.01 -3.74 -18.19
C GLN A 63 21.71 -4.25 -18.85
N ASP A 64 21.05 -5.25 -18.25
CA ASP A 64 19.76 -5.80 -18.72
C ASP A 64 18.57 -4.96 -18.22
N GLY A 65 18.84 -3.94 -17.39
CA GLY A 65 17.84 -3.09 -16.77
C GLY A 65 17.15 -3.74 -15.56
N ASP A 66 17.70 -4.81 -14.98
CA ASP A 66 17.19 -5.40 -13.74
C ASP A 66 17.71 -4.62 -12.52
N PRO A 67 16.87 -4.33 -11.51
CA PRO A 67 17.31 -3.73 -10.26
C PRO A 67 18.26 -4.67 -9.51
N VAL A 68 19.42 -4.16 -9.07
CA VAL A 68 20.47 -4.97 -8.42
C VAL A 68 20.94 -4.42 -7.06
N GLY A 69 20.42 -3.29 -6.63
CA GLY A 69 20.78 -2.66 -5.37
C GLY A 69 20.37 -1.20 -5.32
N VAL A 70 20.76 -0.51 -4.27
CA VAL A 70 20.42 0.89 -4.04
C VAL A 70 21.61 1.71 -3.57
N ASP A 71 21.56 3.02 -3.82
CA ASP A 71 22.38 4.04 -3.15
C ASP A 71 21.52 4.74 -2.11
N ARG A 72 21.87 4.64 -0.81
CA ARG A 72 21.18 5.33 0.28
C ARG A 72 21.41 6.84 0.19
N LEU A 73 20.35 7.63 0.26
CA LEU A 73 20.43 9.09 0.15
C LEU A 73 20.02 9.81 1.45
N GLY A 74 19.61 9.06 2.48
CA GLY A 74 19.30 9.58 3.80
C GLY A 74 17.83 9.45 4.19
N ILE A 75 17.39 10.30 5.11
CA ILE A 75 16.03 10.33 5.66
C ILE A 75 15.28 11.52 5.07
N VAL A 76 14.03 11.32 4.65
CA VAL A 76 13.17 12.38 4.11
C VAL A 76 11.99 12.73 5.02
N LEU A 77 11.62 11.84 5.95
CA LEU A 77 10.55 12.11 6.90
C LEU A 77 10.89 11.46 8.26
N GLU A 78 11.22 12.30 9.23
CA GLU A 78 11.34 11.94 10.65
C GLU A 78 9.99 12.15 11.36
N PRO A 79 9.63 11.39 12.40
CA PRO A 79 8.45 11.68 13.21
C PRO A 79 8.59 13.03 13.94
N GLU A 80 7.88 14.06 13.46
CA GLU A 80 7.94 15.41 14.01
C GLU A 80 6.59 15.91 14.53
N ALA A 81 5.50 15.56 13.86
CA ALA A 81 4.16 15.94 14.25
C ALA A 81 3.67 15.13 15.47
N ASP A 82 2.82 15.72 16.29
CA ASP A 82 2.28 15.08 17.49
C ASP A 82 1.52 13.77 17.20
N TYR A 83 0.91 13.68 16.03
CA TYR A 83 0.21 12.47 15.59
C TYR A 83 1.15 11.35 15.07
N GLU A 84 2.47 11.59 15.02
CA GLU A 84 3.50 10.63 14.64
C GLU A 84 4.30 10.12 15.85
N LYS A 85 4.23 10.80 16.99
CA LYS A 85 5.09 10.56 18.16
C LYS A 85 4.34 9.79 19.23
N ARG A 86 4.80 8.60 19.55
CA ARG A 86 4.29 7.81 20.67
C ARG A 86 5.05 8.12 21.95
N PRO A 87 4.37 8.14 23.12
CA PRO A 87 5.01 8.36 24.41
C PRO A 87 6.03 7.27 24.78
N ASP A 88 5.86 6.04 24.28
CA ASP A 88 6.76 4.89 24.48
C ASP A 88 7.99 4.90 23.56
N GLY A 89 8.09 5.88 22.66
CA GLY A 89 9.18 6.02 21.69
C GLY A 89 9.12 5.10 20.49
N GLY A 90 8.03 4.32 20.34
CA GLY A 90 7.77 3.50 19.16
C GLY A 90 6.91 4.21 18.12
N GLY A 91 6.51 3.51 17.06
CA GLY A 91 5.67 4.04 15.98
C GLY A 91 6.40 5.01 15.06
N GLY A 92 5.78 6.08 14.64
CA GLY A 92 6.38 7.08 13.75
C GLY A 92 5.73 7.12 12.37
N CYS A 93 6.56 7.23 11.33
CA CYS A 93 6.13 7.28 9.94
C CYS A 93 6.31 5.91 9.28
N GLU A 94 5.19 5.21 9.03
CA GLU A 94 5.21 3.82 8.53
C GLU A 94 4.61 3.70 7.12
N ASP A 95 4.99 2.66 6.41
CA ASP A 95 4.32 2.04 5.26
C ASP A 95 3.68 3.02 4.26
N ARG A 96 4.49 3.96 3.73
CA ARG A 96 4.05 4.96 2.75
C ARG A 96 3.82 4.34 1.37
N ARG A 97 2.92 4.96 0.63
CA ARG A 97 2.78 4.84 -0.83
C ARG A 97 2.95 6.21 -1.44
N ILE A 98 3.61 6.28 -2.59
CA ILE A 98 3.86 7.55 -3.27
C ILE A 98 3.29 7.48 -4.67
N THR A 99 2.54 8.51 -5.04
CA THR A 99 1.92 8.65 -6.35
C THR A 99 2.12 10.07 -6.85
N TYR A 100 2.53 10.25 -8.09
CA TYR A 100 2.44 11.55 -8.74
C TYR A 100 0.98 11.79 -9.14
N VAL A 101 0.31 12.71 -8.47
CA VAL A 101 -1.11 13.00 -8.70
C VAL A 101 -1.22 14.14 -9.70
N GLU A 102 -1.47 13.78 -10.96
CA GLU A 102 -1.48 14.71 -12.10
C GLU A 102 -2.34 15.96 -11.89
N PRO A 103 -3.57 15.87 -11.34
CA PRO A 103 -4.38 17.06 -11.11
C PRO A 103 -3.80 18.05 -10.11
N LEU A 104 -2.89 17.61 -9.25
CA LEU A 104 -2.25 18.41 -8.23
C LEU A 104 -0.87 18.88 -8.65
N GLN A 105 -0.24 18.21 -9.62
CA GLN A 105 1.14 18.44 -10.05
C GLN A 105 2.15 18.30 -8.90
N TYR A 106 1.88 17.33 -8.00
CA TYR A 106 2.73 16.97 -6.86
C TYR A 106 2.84 15.47 -6.70
N TYR A 107 3.98 15.02 -6.22
CA TYR A 107 4.11 13.72 -5.59
C TYR A 107 3.37 13.77 -4.26
N GLN A 108 2.45 12.83 -4.07
CA GLN A 108 1.69 12.67 -2.84
C GLN A 108 2.14 11.40 -2.15
N MET A 109 2.53 11.51 -0.89
CA MET A 109 2.84 10.41 -0.01
C MET A 109 1.67 10.21 0.95
N THR A 110 1.02 9.06 0.90
CA THR A 110 0.17 8.57 1.98
C THR A 110 1.02 7.68 2.87
N TYR A 111 0.94 7.84 4.17
CA TYR A 111 1.68 7.03 5.14
C TYR A 111 0.87 6.79 6.40
N THR A 112 1.20 5.72 7.11
CA THR A 112 0.65 5.46 8.42
C THR A 112 1.43 6.29 9.45
N ALA A 113 0.79 7.30 10.00
CA ALA A 113 1.28 8.05 11.17
C ALA A 113 0.87 7.28 12.43
N TYR A 114 1.83 6.58 13.05
CA TYR A 114 1.56 5.78 14.25
C TYR A 114 1.91 6.55 15.51
N GLY A 115 0.95 7.33 15.96
CA GLY A 115 1.06 8.21 17.13
C GLY A 115 0.29 7.70 18.36
N PRO A 116 -0.01 8.61 19.30
CA PRO A 116 -0.63 8.27 20.60
C PRO A 116 -2.04 7.68 20.48
N LYS A 117 -2.73 7.97 19.37
CA LYS A 117 -4.11 7.50 19.12
C LYS A 117 -4.18 6.27 18.19
N GLY A 118 -3.08 5.53 18.03
CA GLY A 118 -2.97 4.43 17.09
C GLY A 118 -2.59 4.88 15.67
N PRO A 119 -2.57 3.95 14.70
CA PRO A 119 -2.23 4.25 13.32
C PRO A 119 -3.33 5.04 12.62
N ARG A 120 -2.96 6.11 11.93
CA ARG A 120 -3.84 6.98 11.13
C ARG A 120 -3.18 7.27 9.79
N ILE A 121 -3.99 7.50 8.76
CA ILE A 121 -3.45 7.95 7.48
C ILE A 121 -3.10 9.43 7.54
N ALA A 122 -1.87 9.75 7.17
CA ALA A 122 -1.41 11.10 6.94
C ALA A 122 -0.98 11.28 5.48
N ILE A 123 -0.99 12.53 5.01
CA ILE A 123 -0.54 12.91 3.67
C ILE A 123 0.59 13.92 3.78
N ALA A 124 1.62 13.73 2.95
CA ALA A 124 2.65 14.72 2.67
C ALA A 124 2.78 14.90 1.15
N GLN A 125 3.26 16.07 0.73
CA GLN A 125 3.48 16.38 -0.69
C GLN A 125 4.90 16.86 -0.97
N SER A 126 5.36 16.61 -2.21
CA SER A 126 6.67 17.03 -2.69
C SER A 126 6.64 17.37 -4.18
N LYS A 127 7.55 18.25 -4.62
CA LYS A 127 7.81 18.50 -6.05
C LYS A 127 9.04 17.76 -6.56
N ASP A 128 9.95 17.41 -5.67
CA ASP A 128 11.29 16.92 -5.99
C ASP A 128 11.62 15.56 -5.36
N LEU A 129 10.72 14.98 -4.55
CA LEU A 129 10.89 13.75 -3.77
C LEU A 129 11.83 13.86 -2.55
N PHE A 130 12.55 14.96 -2.40
CA PHE A 130 13.53 15.16 -1.33
C PHE A 130 13.00 16.05 -0.20
N LYS A 131 12.16 17.03 -0.52
CA LYS A 131 11.54 17.92 0.44
C LYS A 131 10.04 17.66 0.52
N TRP A 132 9.58 17.28 1.71
CA TRP A 132 8.19 16.91 1.94
C TRP A 132 7.49 17.89 2.88
N GLU A 133 6.34 18.38 2.44
CA GLU A 133 5.42 19.18 3.23
C GLU A 133 4.31 18.30 3.78
N ARG A 134 4.15 18.26 5.11
CA ARG A 134 3.05 17.54 5.77
C ARG A 134 1.74 18.30 5.56
N LEU A 135 0.72 17.60 5.07
CA LEU A 135 -0.64 18.14 4.93
C LEU A 135 -1.54 17.72 6.11
N GLY A 136 -1.05 16.84 6.98
CA GLY A 136 -1.74 16.38 8.18
C GLY A 136 -2.48 15.06 8.00
N LEU A 137 -3.29 14.72 9.00
CA LEU A 137 -4.10 13.51 8.98
C LEU A 137 -5.26 13.63 7.98
N VAL A 138 -5.56 12.53 7.31
CA VAL A 138 -6.77 12.42 6.49
C VAL A 138 -8.00 12.55 7.38
N SER A 139 -9.00 13.26 6.90
CA SER A 139 -10.32 13.34 7.52
C SER A 139 -11.40 12.85 6.56
N TYR A 140 -12.45 12.30 7.15
CA TYR A 140 -13.54 11.67 6.43
C TYR A 140 -14.87 12.34 6.75
N LEU A 141 -15.79 12.40 5.79
CA LEU A 141 -17.18 12.64 6.08
C LEU A 141 -17.81 11.34 6.61
N PRO A 142 -18.69 11.39 7.60
CA PRO A 142 -19.42 10.21 8.05
C PRO A 142 -20.21 9.57 6.90
N PHE A 143 -20.27 8.25 6.91
CA PHE A 143 -21.00 7.49 5.91
C PHE A 143 -22.01 6.57 6.63
N GLU A 144 -23.28 6.94 6.56
CA GLU A 144 -24.36 6.25 7.27
C GLU A 144 -24.04 6.08 8.76
N GLN A 145 -23.92 4.83 9.25
CA GLN A 145 -23.62 4.51 10.64
C GLN A 145 -22.11 4.35 10.91
N VAL A 146 -21.26 4.56 9.89
CA VAL A 146 -19.82 4.37 9.99
C VAL A 146 -19.11 5.72 10.02
N ASP A 147 -18.35 5.99 11.07
CA ASP A 147 -17.41 7.10 11.16
C ASP A 147 -15.98 6.57 11.03
N PHE A 148 -15.30 6.97 9.94
CA PHE A 148 -13.91 6.59 9.68
C PHE A 148 -12.91 7.45 10.45
N ASN A 149 -13.37 8.58 11.05
CA ASN A 149 -12.50 9.40 11.87
C ASN A 149 -12.27 8.72 13.23
N GLY A 150 -11.04 8.78 13.71
CA GLY A 150 -10.72 8.27 15.05
C GLY A 150 -10.54 6.76 15.16
N ILE A 151 -10.77 5.99 14.09
CA ILE A 151 -10.41 4.55 14.04
C ILE A 151 -9.03 4.34 13.43
N ASP A 152 -8.45 3.20 13.69
CA ASP A 152 -7.18 2.81 13.09
C ASP A 152 -7.35 2.63 11.57
N ASP A 153 -6.38 3.14 10.79
CA ASP A 153 -6.42 3.07 9.34
C ASP A 153 -5.00 2.93 8.78
N LYS A 154 -4.85 2.07 7.78
CA LYS A 154 -3.56 1.72 7.16
C LYS A 154 -3.70 1.55 5.65
N ASP A 155 -2.58 1.24 4.99
CA ASP A 155 -2.47 0.80 3.60
C ASP A 155 -3.08 1.77 2.58
N ALA A 156 -2.99 3.08 2.86
CA ALA A 156 -3.55 4.08 1.98
C ALA A 156 -2.69 4.27 0.72
N SER A 157 -3.38 4.42 -0.42
CA SER A 157 -2.77 4.68 -1.72
C SER A 157 -3.69 5.51 -2.60
N LEU A 158 -3.14 6.53 -3.28
CA LEU A 158 -3.89 7.42 -4.16
C LEU A 158 -3.84 6.94 -5.61
N PHE A 159 -4.92 7.18 -6.35
CA PHE A 159 -4.90 7.10 -7.81
C PHE A 159 -4.19 8.32 -8.42
N PRO A 160 -3.44 8.15 -9.53
CA PRO A 160 -2.66 9.24 -10.12
C PRO A 160 -3.50 10.29 -10.86
N VAL A 161 -4.75 9.96 -11.19
CA VAL A 161 -5.64 10.79 -12.00
C VAL A 161 -6.95 11.09 -11.29
N LYS A 162 -7.74 12.03 -11.82
CA LYS A 162 -9.14 12.23 -11.40
C LYS A 162 -10.00 11.08 -11.88
N LEU A 163 -10.85 10.60 -11.01
CA LEU A 163 -11.82 9.54 -11.27
C LEU A 163 -13.23 10.04 -10.99
N ILE A 164 -14.22 9.45 -11.65
CA ILE A 164 -15.61 9.75 -11.38
C ILE A 164 -16.04 8.99 -10.13
N ASN A 165 -16.48 9.72 -9.09
CA ASN A 165 -17.01 9.12 -7.88
C ASN A 165 -18.44 8.57 -8.11
N PRO A 166 -19.04 7.82 -7.16
CA PRO A 166 -20.39 7.27 -7.31
C PRO A 166 -21.52 8.30 -7.56
N HIS A 167 -21.25 9.59 -7.31
CA HIS A 167 -22.20 10.68 -7.54
C HIS A 167 -21.98 11.43 -8.87
N GLY A 168 -21.04 10.94 -9.70
CA GLY A 168 -20.74 11.53 -11.02
C GLY A 168 -19.76 12.72 -10.98
N HIS A 169 -19.11 12.98 -9.86
CA HIS A 169 -18.15 14.09 -9.73
C HIS A 169 -16.70 13.61 -9.95
N LEU A 170 -15.89 14.47 -10.58
CA LEU A 170 -14.46 14.24 -10.71
C LEU A 170 -13.77 14.45 -9.37
N SER A 171 -13.14 13.39 -8.85
CA SER A 171 -12.56 13.32 -7.51
C SER A 171 -11.18 12.68 -7.55
N VAL A 172 -10.37 12.92 -6.55
CA VAL A 172 -9.22 12.07 -6.24
C VAL A 172 -9.73 10.88 -5.45
N ALA A 173 -9.27 9.68 -5.78
CA ALA A 173 -9.63 8.45 -5.07
C ALA A 173 -8.45 7.91 -4.26
N MET A 174 -8.74 7.32 -3.12
CA MET A 174 -7.79 6.71 -2.20
C MET A 174 -8.28 5.33 -1.78
N LEU A 175 -7.41 4.34 -1.93
CA LEU A 175 -7.58 3.04 -1.28
C LEU A 175 -7.08 3.14 0.16
N HIS A 176 -7.73 2.46 1.11
CA HIS A 176 -7.30 2.38 2.50
C HIS A 176 -7.90 1.17 3.20
N ARG A 177 -7.46 0.85 4.42
CA ARG A 177 -7.91 -0.28 5.21
C ARG A 177 -8.23 0.14 6.65
N PRO A 178 -9.46 0.62 6.91
CA PRO A 178 -9.91 0.95 8.25
C PRO A 178 -10.07 -0.31 9.10
N LEU A 179 -9.69 -0.20 10.38
CA LEU A 179 -9.81 -1.25 11.39
C LEU A 179 -10.87 -0.83 12.40
N PHE A 180 -12.05 -1.42 12.32
CA PHE A 180 -13.16 -1.10 13.21
C PHE A 180 -13.01 -1.86 14.54
N PRO A 181 -12.76 -1.17 15.68
CA PRO A 181 -12.52 -1.83 16.96
C PRO A 181 -13.81 -2.41 17.54
N GLY A 182 -13.70 -3.58 18.16
CA GLY A 182 -14.74 -4.13 19.04
C GLY A 182 -16.06 -4.45 18.35
N THR A 183 -16.06 -4.64 17.04
CA THR A 183 -17.26 -5.07 16.31
C THR A 183 -17.67 -6.46 16.79
N ARG A 184 -18.87 -6.58 17.34
CA ARG A 184 -19.46 -7.85 17.77
C ARG A 184 -19.97 -8.64 16.55
N PRO A 185 -20.19 -9.96 16.67
CA PRO A 185 -20.79 -10.76 15.60
C PRO A 185 -22.12 -10.21 15.07
N GLU A 186 -22.87 -9.52 15.92
CA GLU A 186 -24.14 -8.87 15.61
C GLU A 186 -24.00 -7.47 14.97
N ASP A 187 -22.82 -6.85 15.01
CA ASP A 187 -22.55 -5.51 14.46
C ASP A 187 -22.38 -5.56 12.94
N THR A 188 -23.26 -6.23 12.23
CA THR A 188 -23.40 -6.08 10.79
C THR A 188 -24.14 -4.79 10.50
N VAL A 189 -23.48 -3.87 9.81
CA VAL A 189 -24.06 -2.59 9.39
C VAL A 189 -24.67 -2.75 8.00
N GLU A 190 -25.92 -2.33 7.84
CA GLU A 190 -26.52 -2.18 6.52
C GLU A 190 -25.95 -0.92 5.86
N LEU A 191 -25.03 -1.11 4.92
CA LEU A 191 -24.49 -0.05 4.09
C LEU A 191 -24.93 -0.28 2.65
N GLU A 192 -25.24 0.80 1.92
CA GLU A 192 -25.61 0.77 0.51
C GLU A 192 -26.78 -0.18 0.18
N LYS A 193 -28.01 0.30 0.28
CA LYS A 193 -29.23 -0.40 -0.19
C LYS A 193 -29.35 -1.86 0.25
N ASN A 194 -29.31 -2.11 1.56
CA ASN A 194 -29.53 -3.42 2.18
C ASN A 194 -28.40 -4.46 2.05
N ARG A 195 -27.15 -4.05 1.76
CA ARG A 195 -26.01 -4.93 1.91
C ARG A 195 -25.53 -4.95 3.36
N LYS A 196 -25.57 -6.12 3.99
CA LYS A 196 -24.95 -6.32 5.30
C LYS A 196 -23.44 -6.40 5.13
N ILE A 197 -22.72 -5.45 5.73
CA ILE A 197 -21.26 -5.43 5.74
C ILE A 197 -20.76 -5.88 7.09
N ASP A 198 -19.98 -6.95 7.12
CA ASP A 198 -19.25 -7.37 8.31
C ASP A 198 -17.99 -6.51 8.46
N LEU A 199 -18.04 -5.56 9.40
CA LEU A 199 -16.93 -4.65 9.68
C LEU A 199 -15.75 -5.33 10.40
N ARG A 200 -15.92 -6.56 10.93
CA ARG A 200 -14.82 -7.32 11.53
C ARG A 200 -13.80 -7.79 10.49
N LEU A 201 -14.22 -7.92 9.25
CA LEU A 201 -13.33 -8.28 8.15
C LEU A 201 -12.52 -7.06 7.70
N GLU A 202 -11.25 -7.03 8.09
CA GLU A 202 -10.33 -5.98 7.62
C GLU A 202 -10.21 -6.03 6.09
N SER A 203 -10.79 -5.03 5.46
CA SER A 203 -11.12 -5.00 4.03
C SER A 203 -10.49 -3.79 3.36
N ILE A 204 -10.31 -3.85 2.04
CA ILE A 204 -9.90 -2.70 1.24
C ILE A 204 -11.13 -1.84 0.97
N TRP A 205 -11.03 -0.56 1.31
CA TRP A 205 -12.02 0.47 1.00
C TRP A 205 -11.49 1.46 -0.02
N ILE A 206 -12.40 2.12 -0.72
CA ILE A 206 -12.10 3.25 -1.58
C ILE A 206 -12.92 4.46 -1.13
N SER A 207 -12.26 5.59 -1.02
CA SER A 207 -12.85 6.88 -0.61
C SER A 207 -12.46 7.97 -1.58
N TYR A 208 -13.32 8.98 -1.75
CA TYR A 208 -13.16 10.01 -2.77
C TYR A 208 -13.12 11.39 -2.14
N CYS A 209 -12.29 12.26 -2.70
CA CYS A 209 -12.19 13.67 -2.32
C CYS A 209 -12.47 14.56 -3.55
N ASP A 210 -13.54 15.34 -3.51
CA ASP A 210 -13.90 16.24 -4.60
C ASP A 210 -12.93 17.41 -4.67
N LEU A 211 -12.30 17.58 -5.82
CA LEU A 211 -11.44 18.71 -6.11
C LEU A 211 -12.29 19.89 -6.59
N LYS A 212 -12.49 20.90 -5.75
CA LYS A 212 -13.24 22.09 -6.12
C LYS A 212 -12.49 22.90 -7.17
N PRO A 213 -13.15 23.35 -8.26
CA PRO A 213 -12.55 24.24 -9.24
C PRO A 213 -12.07 25.55 -8.61
N GLY A 214 -10.91 26.06 -9.03
CA GLY A 214 -10.44 27.43 -8.74
C GLY A 214 -9.68 27.61 -7.41
N LYS A 215 -9.55 26.61 -6.55
CA LYS A 215 -8.56 26.62 -5.46
C LYS A 215 -7.43 25.68 -5.86
N CYS A 216 -6.18 26.11 -5.60
CA CYS A 216 -5.03 25.20 -5.69
C CYS A 216 -5.45 23.93 -4.97
N ALA A 217 -5.60 22.85 -5.72
CA ALA A 217 -6.14 21.61 -5.19
C ALA A 217 -5.11 21.05 -4.19
N THR A 218 -5.33 21.32 -2.93
CA THR A 218 -4.55 20.80 -1.82
C THR A 218 -5.46 19.93 -0.98
N TYR A 219 -4.95 18.84 -0.43
CA TYR A 219 -5.67 18.06 0.58
C TYR A 219 -5.82 18.79 1.92
N HIS A 220 -5.27 20.00 2.03
CA HIS A 220 -5.39 20.79 3.24
C HIS A 220 -6.87 21.09 3.53
N ASN A 221 -7.39 20.52 4.61
CA ASN A 221 -8.82 20.54 4.97
C ASN A 221 -9.75 19.81 3.98
N ALA A 222 -9.22 19.00 3.06
CA ALA A 222 -10.02 18.16 2.22
C ALA A 222 -10.58 16.96 3.02
N LYS A 223 -11.85 16.60 2.75
CA LYS A 223 -12.49 15.47 3.39
C LYS A 223 -12.79 14.40 2.35
N PHE A 224 -12.39 13.19 2.65
CA PHE A 224 -12.77 12.05 1.86
C PHE A 224 -14.21 11.63 2.19
N ALA A 225 -14.95 11.22 1.18
CA ALA A 225 -16.37 10.88 1.22
C ALA A 225 -16.67 9.74 0.24
N SER A 226 -17.94 9.43 0.04
CA SER A 226 -18.40 8.41 -0.93
C SER A 226 -17.68 7.09 -0.76
N HIS A 227 -17.59 6.64 0.48
CA HIS A 227 -16.85 5.44 0.88
C HIS A 227 -17.52 4.18 0.31
N HIS A 228 -16.70 3.27 -0.19
CA HIS A 228 -17.17 1.98 -0.71
C HIS A 228 -16.20 0.88 -0.28
N ARG A 229 -16.71 -0.23 0.28
CA ARG A 229 -15.90 -1.41 0.55
C ARG A 229 -15.63 -2.13 -0.77
N LEU A 230 -14.41 -1.97 -1.28
CA LEU A 230 -13.98 -2.48 -2.57
C LEU A 230 -13.86 -4.01 -2.56
N ALA A 231 -13.17 -4.54 -1.55
CA ALA A 231 -12.92 -5.98 -1.42
C ALA A 231 -12.82 -6.39 0.04
N SER A 232 -13.29 -7.61 0.33
CA SER A 232 -13.16 -8.28 1.62
C SER A 232 -12.39 -9.59 1.48
N PRO A 233 -11.87 -10.19 2.57
CA PRO A 233 -11.29 -11.53 2.56
C PRO A 233 -12.27 -12.56 2.04
N VAL A 234 -11.85 -13.39 1.06
CA VAL A 234 -12.70 -14.46 0.49
C VAL A 234 -11.93 -15.75 0.25
N GLU A 235 -10.62 -15.69 0.01
CA GLU A 235 -9.79 -16.84 -0.29
C GLU A 235 -9.10 -17.40 0.96
N LYS A 236 -8.65 -18.66 0.91
CA LYS A 236 -8.03 -19.33 2.07
C LYS A 236 -6.75 -18.66 2.56
N TRP A 237 -6.01 -18.01 1.68
CA TRP A 237 -4.75 -17.35 2.00
C TRP A 237 -4.92 -15.92 2.53
N GLU A 238 -6.16 -15.45 2.70
CA GLU A 238 -6.48 -14.10 3.14
C GLU A 238 -7.57 -14.06 4.23
N THR A 239 -7.79 -15.18 4.92
CA THR A 239 -8.92 -15.38 5.86
C THR A 239 -9.01 -14.38 6.98
N LEU A 240 -7.91 -13.74 7.38
CA LEU A 240 -7.90 -12.77 8.48
C LEU A 240 -8.10 -11.34 7.99
N LYS A 241 -7.41 -10.95 6.93
CA LYS A 241 -7.45 -9.57 6.40
C LYS A 241 -6.85 -9.49 5.02
N ILE A 242 -7.23 -8.41 4.32
CA ILE A 242 -6.58 -7.94 3.10
C ILE A 242 -6.28 -6.45 3.20
N GLY A 243 -5.25 -5.98 2.52
CA GLY A 243 -4.94 -4.55 2.43
C GLY A 243 -4.31 -4.19 1.08
N ALA A 244 -4.54 -2.97 0.61
CA ALA A 244 -3.91 -2.48 -0.61
C ALA A 244 -2.39 -2.46 -0.45
N GLY A 245 -1.70 -2.93 -1.46
CA GLY A 245 -0.23 -2.98 -1.50
C GLY A 245 0.35 -1.83 -2.29
N THR A 246 0.51 -1.99 -3.61
CA THR A 246 1.09 -0.96 -4.48
C THR A 246 0.11 0.16 -4.80
N PRO A 247 0.59 1.35 -5.19
CA PRO A 247 -0.25 2.33 -5.87
C PRO A 247 -0.91 1.73 -7.12
N PRO A 248 -2.15 2.15 -7.45
CA PRO A 248 -2.81 1.71 -8.68
C PRO A 248 -2.05 2.18 -9.92
N VAL A 249 -1.83 1.27 -10.87
CA VAL A 249 -1.23 1.57 -12.17
C VAL A 249 -2.20 1.21 -13.29
N LEU A 250 -2.35 2.10 -14.27
CA LEU A 250 -3.22 1.84 -15.41
C LEU A 250 -2.52 0.89 -16.38
N THR A 251 -3.22 -0.18 -16.77
CA THR A 251 -2.77 -1.18 -17.72
C THR A 251 -3.78 -1.32 -18.86
N LYS A 252 -3.47 -2.11 -19.87
CA LYS A 252 -4.41 -2.46 -20.94
C LYS A 252 -5.70 -3.16 -20.46
N PHE A 253 -5.72 -3.65 -19.21
CA PHE A 253 -6.87 -4.34 -18.61
C PHE A 253 -7.67 -3.46 -17.64
N GLY A 254 -7.16 -2.29 -17.26
CA GLY A 254 -7.69 -1.41 -16.23
C GLY A 254 -6.67 -1.15 -15.13
N TRP A 255 -7.12 -0.65 -13.97
CA TRP A 255 -6.25 -0.30 -12.85
C TRP A 255 -5.78 -1.54 -12.12
N MET A 256 -4.49 -1.84 -12.22
CA MET A 256 -3.86 -2.95 -11.50
C MET A 256 -3.34 -2.49 -10.15
N ILE A 257 -3.61 -3.29 -9.13
CA ILE A 257 -3.03 -3.18 -7.79
C ILE A 257 -2.50 -4.55 -7.36
N PHE A 258 -1.35 -4.56 -6.70
CA PHE A 258 -0.98 -5.68 -5.84
C PHE A 258 -1.57 -5.43 -4.46
N TYR A 259 -2.06 -6.47 -3.81
CA TYR A 259 -2.60 -6.41 -2.46
C TYR A 259 -2.02 -7.56 -1.64
N HIS A 260 -2.04 -7.43 -0.33
CA HIS A 260 -1.67 -8.52 0.56
C HIS A 260 -2.90 -9.16 1.18
N GLY A 261 -2.82 -10.47 1.35
CA GLY A 261 -3.75 -11.26 2.14
C GLY A 261 -3.02 -11.91 3.29
N VAL A 262 -3.70 -12.11 4.40
CA VAL A 262 -3.14 -12.69 5.62
C VAL A 262 -4.01 -13.84 6.10
N HIS A 263 -3.36 -14.96 6.41
CA HIS A 263 -3.99 -16.10 7.06
C HIS A 263 -3.12 -16.59 8.21
N GLU A 264 -3.72 -17.37 9.09
CA GLU A 264 -3.02 -18.02 10.18
C GLU A 264 -2.55 -19.40 9.76
N ILE A 265 -1.26 -19.68 9.95
CA ILE A 265 -0.71 -21.02 9.79
C ILE A 265 -0.99 -21.79 11.09
N ALA A 266 -1.66 -22.93 10.97
CA ALA A 266 -1.92 -23.78 12.12
C ALA A 266 -0.60 -24.40 12.63
N ASP A 267 -0.10 -23.87 13.74
CA ASP A 267 1.03 -24.43 14.47
C ASP A 267 0.57 -24.75 15.90
N SER A 268 0.37 -26.04 16.17
CA SER A 268 -0.06 -26.53 17.48
C SER A 268 1.00 -26.38 18.58
N SER A 269 2.23 -26.03 18.23
CA SER A 269 3.39 -25.85 19.13
C SER A 269 3.71 -24.40 19.47
N ALA A 270 3.10 -23.43 18.75
CA ALA A 270 3.44 -22.03 18.92
C ALA A 270 2.67 -21.37 20.07
N GLU A 271 3.38 -20.67 20.95
CA GLU A 271 2.79 -19.81 22.00
C GLU A 271 2.07 -18.57 21.42
N HIS A 272 2.40 -18.19 20.17
CA HIS A 272 1.84 -17.04 19.47
C HIS A 272 1.27 -17.43 18.11
N ARG A 273 0.28 -16.67 17.65
CA ARG A 273 -0.30 -16.85 16.31
C ARG A 273 0.77 -16.69 15.25
N HIS A 274 0.93 -17.69 14.40
CA HIS A 274 1.82 -17.64 13.25
C HIS A 274 1.05 -17.16 12.02
N LEU A 275 1.40 -15.98 11.51
CA LEU A 275 0.71 -15.35 10.39
C LEU A 275 1.55 -15.45 9.11
N CYS A 276 0.90 -15.75 7.99
CA CYS A 276 1.50 -15.70 6.67
C CYS A 276 0.90 -14.57 5.86
N TYR A 277 1.77 -13.70 5.33
CA TYR A 277 1.41 -12.62 4.42
C TYR A 277 1.80 -12.99 3.00
N SER A 278 0.83 -13.03 2.12
CA SER A 278 1.01 -13.35 0.70
C SER A 278 0.46 -12.25 -0.18
N ALA A 279 0.90 -12.17 -1.43
CA ALA A 279 0.46 -11.15 -2.36
C ALA A 279 -0.47 -11.70 -3.45
N GLY A 280 -1.48 -10.92 -3.80
CA GLY A 280 -2.37 -11.13 -4.93
C GLY A 280 -2.43 -9.92 -5.86
N VAL A 281 -3.11 -10.07 -6.99
CA VAL A 281 -3.38 -9.02 -7.98
C VAL A 281 -4.87 -8.79 -8.10
N MET A 282 -5.28 -7.53 -8.10
CA MET A 282 -6.61 -7.08 -8.54
C MET A 282 -6.49 -6.16 -9.74
N ILE A 283 -7.43 -6.29 -10.68
CA ILE A 283 -7.65 -5.32 -11.74
C ILE A 283 -9.02 -4.69 -11.53
N LEU A 284 -9.05 -3.38 -11.41
CA LEU A 284 -10.26 -2.61 -11.29
C LEU A 284 -10.65 -2.05 -12.66
N SER A 285 -11.94 -1.84 -12.88
CA SER A 285 -12.42 -1.19 -14.10
C SER A 285 -11.76 0.18 -14.28
N GLU A 286 -11.35 0.50 -15.50
CA GLU A 286 -10.73 1.78 -15.83
C GLU A 286 -11.66 2.97 -15.49
N THR A 287 -12.95 2.84 -15.76
CA THR A 287 -13.95 3.92 -15.62
C THR A 287 -14.75 3.85 -14.32
N GLN A 288 -14.90 2.66 -13.73
CA GLN A 288 -15.62 2.40 -12.49
C GLN A 288 -14.70 1.69 -11.49
N VAL A 289 -13.79 2.45 -10.89
CA VAL A 289 -12.71 1.90 -10.03
C VAL A 289 -13.20 1.19 -8.76
N ASN A 290 -14.47 1.31 -8.43
CA ASN A 290 -15.14 0.52 -7.38
C ASN A 290 -15.63 -0.85 -7.89
N LYS A 291 -15.33 -1.21 -9.14
CA LYS A 291 -15.67 -2.50 -9.73
C LYS A 291 -14.42 -3.31 -10.02
N ILE A 292 -14.28 -4.46 -9.36
CA ILE A 292 -13.24 -5.44 -9.63
C ILE A 292 -13.62 -6.22 -10.88
N ILE A 293 -12.71 -6.30 -11.86
CA ILE A 293 -12.85 -7.11 -13.07
C ILE A 293 -11.98 -8.35 -13.05
N TYR A 294 -10.94 -8.36 -12.21
CA TYR A 294 -10.09 -9.51 -11.94
C TYR A 294 -9.57 -9.48 -10.50
N ARG A 295 -9.50 -10.64 -9.86
CA ARG A 295 -8.84 -10.86 -8.57
C ARG A 295 -8.21 -12.26 -8.56
N SER A 296 -6.97 -12.37 -8.12
CA SER A 296 -6.29 -13.66 -8.01
C SER A 296 -6.99 -14.58 -7.00
N ARG A 297 -7.26 -15.84 -7.39
CA ARG A 297 -7.75 -16.88 -6.47
C ARG A 297 -6.65 -17.48 -5.62
N GLN A 298 -5.46 -17.56 -6.20
CA GLN A 298 -4.25 -17.99 -5.52
C GLN A 298 -3.30 -16.78 -5.39
N PRO A 299 -2.46 -16.75 -4.37
CA PRO A 299 -1.45 -15.72 -4.28
C PRO A 299 -0.48 -15.82 -5.45
N VAL A 300 0.01 -14.67 -5.94
CA VAL A 300 1.02 -14.59 -7.00
C VAL A 300 2.44 -14.55 -6.43
N LEU A 301 2.57 -14.27 -5.13
CA LEU A 301 3.81 -14.32 -4.37
C LEU A 301 3.49 -14.80 -2.95
N VAL A 302 4.20 -15.85 -2.52
CA VAL A 302 4.13 -16.41 -1.16
C VAL A 302 5.53 -16.44 -0.55
N PRO A 303 5.70 -16.40 0.78
CA PRO A 303 7.01 -16.56 1.39
C PRO A 303 7.60 -17.95 1.08
N GLU A 304 8.75 -18.00 0.42
CA GLU A 304 9.44 -19.23 0.01
C GLU A 304 10.94 -19.18 0.29
N LEU A 305 11.55 -18.00 0.17
CA LEU A 305 12.98 -17.83 0.39
C LEU A 305 13.30 -17.70 1.89
N PRO A 306 14.50 -18.09 2.33
CA PRO A 306 14.92 -17.86 3.72
C PRO A 306 14.75 -16.41 4.17
N GLU A 307 15.00 -15.44 3.28
CA GLU A 307 14.87 -14.01 3.52
C GLU A 307 13.41 -13.55 3.66
N GLU A 308 12.45 -14.35 3.23
CA GLU A 308 11.01 -14.11 3.32
C GLU A 308 10.37 -14.84 4.51
N THR A 309 11.01 -15.93 4.95
CA THR A 309 10.51 -16.79 6.03
C THR A 309 11.18 -16.56 7.37
N VAL A 310 12.34 -15.86 7.39
CA VAL A 310 13.10 -15.57 8.63
C VAL A 310 13.47 -14.10 8.68
N GLY A 311 13.02 -13.40 9.71
CA GLY A 311 13.29 -11.99 9.97
C GLY A 311 12.60 -11.50 11.24
N THR A 312 12.28 -10.23 11.33
CA THR A 312 11.58 -9.63 12.47
C THR A 312 10.17 -10.21 12.62
N ILE A 313 9.47 -10.41 11.50
CA ILE A 313 8.22 -11.19 11.42
C ILE A 313 8.39 -12.24 10.33
N ALA A 314 8.31 -13.51 10.72
CA ALA A 314 8.43 -14.62 9.77
C ALA A 314 7.28 -14.68 8.76
N ASP A 315 7.53 -15.28 7.60
CA ASP A 315 6.54 -15.58 6.56
C ASP A 315 5.80 -14.35 6.02
N VAL A 316 6.57 -13.33 5.60
CA VAL A 316 6.02 -12.09 5.05
C VAL A 316 6.59 -11.79 3.65
N VAL A 317 5.69 -11.62 2.67
CA VAL A 317 5.91 -10.87 1.43
C VAL A 317 4.88 -9.75 1.35
N PHE A 318 5.33 -8.49 1.38
CA PHE A 318 4.47 -7.32 1.52
C PHE A 318 4.72 -6.30 0.40
N PRO A 319 4.00 -6.39 -0.76
CA PRO A 319 4.22 -5.51 -1.90
C PRO A 319 3.73 -4.09 -1.60
N THR A 320 4.59 -3.08 -1.79
CA THR A 320 4.26 -1.68 -1.52
C THR A 320 4.76 -0.72 -2.59
N GLY A 321 5.70 -1.16 -3.43
CA GLY A 321 6.25 -0.38 -4.53
C GLY A 321 6.06 -1.06 -5.88
N ILE A 322 5.88 -0.28 -6.94
CA ILE A 322 5.77 -0.76 -8.31
C ILE A 322 6.40 0.26 -9.26
N ASP A 323 7.17 -0.22 -10.23
CA ASP A 323 7.73 0.56 -11.32
C ASP A 323 7.29 -0.01 -12.67
N CYS A 324 6.68 0.83 -13.51
CA CYS A 324 6.34 0.51 -14.89
C CYS A 324 7.59 0.74 -15.75
N ARG A 325 8.12 -0.33 -16.37
CA ARG A 325 9.41 -0.29 -17.08
C ARG A 325 9.31 0.30 -18.48
N HIS A 326 8.63 1.46 -18.58
CA HIS A 326 8.55 2.24 -19.81
C HIS A 326 9.93 2.73 -20.28
N ASP A 327 10.87 2.95 -19.36
CA ASP A 327 12.25 3.30 -19.61
C ASP A 327 13.01 2.29 -20.50
N LEU A 328 12.61 1.03 -20.45
CA LEU A 328 13.13 -0.04 -21.30
C LEU A 328 12.36 -0.24 -22.61
N GLY A 329 11.34 0.58 -22.89
CA GLY A 329 10.41 0.33 -24.00
C GLY A 329 9.54 -0.91 -23.78
N LYS A 330 9.36 -1.37 -22.53
CA LYS A 330 8.58 -2.56 -22.13
C LYS A 330 7.36 -2.14 -21.31
N PRO A 331 6.28 -1.63 -21.92
CA PRO A 331 5.14 -1.08 -21.19
C PRO A 331 4.36 -2.13 -20.39
N ASP A 332 4.50 -3.41 -20.73
CA ASP A 332 3.85 -4.53 -20.02
C ASP A 332 4.75 -5.17 -18.96
N ARG A 333 5.99 -4.68 -18.75
CA ARG A 333 6.87 -5.12 -17.66
C ARG A 333 6.71 -4.24 -16.44
N PHE A 334 6.61 -4.89 -15.28
CA PHE A 334 6.52 -4.25 -13.97
C PHE A 334 7.53 -4.86 -13.02
N ASP A 335 8.24 -4.01 -12.26
CA ASP A 335 9.08 -4.44 -11.17
C ASP A 335 8.39 -4.10 -9.85
N ILE A 336 8.16 -5.11 -9.02
CA ILE A 336 7.41 -5.03 -7.77
C ILE A 336 8.39 -5.10 -6.61
N TYR A 337 8.38 -4.06 -5.77
CA TYR A 337 9.22 -3.93 -4.59
C TYR A 337 8.40 -4.28 -3.35
N TYR A 338 8.93 -5.18 -2.51
CA TYR A 338 8.19 -5.72 -1.37
C TYR A 338 9.06 -5.90 -0.14
N GLY A 339 8.43 -5.81 1.05
CA GLY A 339 9.05 -6.18 2.31
C GLY A 339 9.14 -7.70 2.42
N MET A 340 10.26 -8.19 2.95
CA MET A 340 10.55 -9.59 3.19
C MET A 340 10.77 -9.78 4.70
N ALA A 341 9.95 -10.60 5.34
CA ALA A 341 10.01 -10.97 6.77
C ALA A 341 10.15 -9.76 7.71
N ASP A 342 9.57 -8.60 7.34
CA ASP A 342 9.68 -7.31 8.05
C ASP A 342 11.12 -6.91 8.43
N ASP A 343 12.08 -7.24 7.57
CA ASP A 343 13.51 -7.02 7.81
C ASP A 343 14.21 -6.34 6.63
N ARG A 344 13.89 -6.72 5.41
CA ARG A 344 14.59 -6.30 4.18
C ARG A 344 13.66 -6.07 3.00
N ILE A 345 14.23 -5.65 1.88
CA ILE A 345 13.50 -5.33 0.66
C ILE A 345 13.92 -6.25 -0.46
N GLY A 346 12.94 -6.94 -1.04
CA GLY A 346 13.07 -7.71 -2.25
C GLY A 346 12.46 -7.03 -3.46
N VAL A 347 12.82 -7.55 -4.63
CA VAL A 347 12.21 -7.16 -5.89
C VAL A 347 11.87 -8.39 -6.73
N ALA A 348 10.71 -8.35 -7.36
CA ALA A 348 10.26 -9.32 -8.35
C ALA A 348 9.82 -8.59 -9.61
N THR A 349 9.99 -9.24 -10.76
CA THR A 349 9.54 -8.71 -12.05
C THR A 349 8.39 -9.54 -12.59
N MET A 350 7.50 -8.90 -13.33
CA MET A 350 6.35 -9.51 -13.99
C MET A 350 6.15 -8.88 -15.36
N GLU A 351 5.78 -9.70 -16.34
CA GLU A 351 5.21 -9.22 -17.58
C GLU A 351 3.70 -9.45 -17.58
N LEU A 352 2.95 -8.42 -17.98
CA LEU A 352 1.51 -8.50 -18.07
C LEU A 352 1.11 -9.57 -19.10
N PRO A 353 0.19 -10.48 -18.79
CA PRO A 353 -0.25 -11.48 -19.75
C PRO A 353 -0.95 -10.82 -20.96
N ASP A 354 -0.93 -11.47 -22.13
CA ASP A 354 -1.62 -10.95 -23.32
C ASP A 354 -3.13 -10.91 -23.16
N ILE A 355 -3.67 -11.85 -22.41
CA ILE A 355 -5.10 -12.01 -22.14
C ILE A 355 -5.30 -12.13 -20.64
N LEU A 356 -6.28 -11.40 -20.11
CA LEU A 356 -6.63 -11.50 -18.69
C LEU A 356 -7.01 -12.95 -18.33
N PRO A 357 -6.42 -13.53 -17.29
CA PRO A 357 -6.70 -14.91 -16.91
C PRO A 357 -8.20 -15.12 -16.62
N THR A 358 -8.75 -16.26 -17.02
CA THR A 358 -10.11 -16.63 -16.65
C THR A 358 -10.15 -17.11 -15.20
N GLY A 359 -11.07 -16.61 -14.39
CA GLY A 359 -11.29 -17.15 -13.06
C GLY A 359 -11.52 -16.15 -11.95
N ALA A 360 -11.44 -14.89 -12.24
CA ALA A 360 -11.89 -13.87 -11.32
C ALA A 360 -13.40 -13.71 -11.44
N GLN A 361 -14.12 -14.08 -10.40
CA GLN A 361 -15.50 -13.62 -10.26
C GLN A 361 -15.45 -12.26 -9.55
N PRO A 362 -16.21 -11.25 -10.02
CA PRO A 362 -16.43 -10.06 -9.21
C PRO A 362 -17.05 -10.47 -7.87
N ASP A 363 -16.69 -9.79 -6.79
CA ASP A 363 -17.36 -9.92 -5.51
C ASP A 363 -18.88 -9.79 -5.73
N ARG A 364 -19.62 -10.80 -5.24
CA ARG A 364 -21.09 -10.80 -5.29
C ARG A 364 -21.65 -9.89 -4.23
#